data_cabb038025b1b275137ae1f57bb6e5fb
#
_entry.id   cabb038025b1b275137ae1f57bb6e5fb
#
_cell.length_a   1.000
_cell.length_b   1.000
_cell.length_c   1.000
_cell.angle_alpha   90.00
_cell.angle_beta   90.00
_cell.angle_gamma   90.00
#
_symmetry.space_group_name_H-M   'P 1'
#
loop_
_entity.id
_entity.type
_entity.pdbx_description
1 polymer ?
#
loop_
_entity_poly.entity_id
_entity_poly.type
_entity_poly.pdbx_seq_one_letter_code
_entity_poly.pdbx_strand_id
1 'polypeptide(L)'
;IGGWITKYAVVYLTGQAKAAAADDYFTSFITSSTSPVIFALIFMGVTAFIVYNGVQDGIEKVSKWMMPVLLVLVVIISIYSLTLKHTDSSGQVHTGIQGFLYYLTPNLEGLTVQRFLQILLDAMSQLFFSLSVSMGIMITYGSYVKPDVNLNKAVNQIEIFDTGVAFLAGA
;
A
#
# COMPACT_ATOMS: atom_id res chain seq x y z
N ILE A 1 8.80 7.30 4.39
CA ILE A 1 7.41 6.87 4.07
C ILE A 1 6.62 6.64 5.35
N GLY A 2 7.06 5.77 6.29
CA GLY A 2 6.32 5.49 7.53
C GLY A 2 5.91 6.73 8.34
N GLY A 3 6.81 7.71 8.48
CA GLY A 3 6.50 8.98 9.11
C GLY A 3 5.42 9.80 8.37
N TRP A 4 5.37 9.72 7.04
CA TRP A 4 4.34 10.39 6.24
C TRP A 4 2.96 9.80 6.52
N ILE A 5 2.87 8.47 6.52
CA ILE A 5 1.62 7.76 6.85
C ILE A 5 1.17 8.11 8.26
N THR A 6 2.09 8.16 9.24
CA THR A 6 1.79 8.55 10.63
C THR A 6 1.25 9.98 10.71
N LYS A 7 1.84 10.93 9.95
CA LYS A 7 1.34 12.30 9.87
C LYS A 7 -0.10 12.34 9.37
N TYR A 8 -0.38 11.69 8.25
CA TYR A 8 -1.73 11.64 7.69
C TYR A 8 -2.72 10.97 8.65
N ALA A 9 -2.35 9.85 9.26
CA ALA A 9 -3.19 9.20 10.27
C ALA A 9 -3.57 10.15 11.41
N VAL A 10 -2.61 10.91 11.96
CA VAL A 10 -2.88 11.89 13.01
C VAL A 10 -3.81 13.00 12.53
N VAL A 11 -3.59 13.53 11.32
CA VAL A 11 -4.41 14.60 10.75
C VAL A 11 -5.85 14.17 10.54
N TYR A 12 -6.07 12.94 10.05
CA TYR A 12 -7.43 12.40 9.90
C TYR A 12 -8.09 12.13 11.25
N LEU A 13 -7.37 11.59 12.21
CA LEU A 13 -7.87 11.35 13.57
C LEU A 13 -8.21 12.65 14.33
N THR A 14 -7.49 13.73 14.05
CA THR A 14 -7.76 15.05 14.65
C THR A 14 -8.85 15.86 13.91
N GLY A 15 -9.47 15.27 12.89
CA GLY A 15 -10.57 15.90 12.14
C GLY A 15 -10.13 16.98 11.15
N GLN A 16 -8.84 17.09 10.86
CA GLN A 16 -8.28 18.08 9.92
C GLN A 16 -8.19 17.53 8.47
N ALA A 17 -9.08 16.62 8.09
CA ALA A 17 -9.09 15.97 6.78
C ALA A 17 -9.15 16.99 5.61
N LYS A 18 -9.90 18.09 5.77
CA LYS A 18 -9.98 19.15 4.75
C LYS A 18 -8.63 19.83 4.49
N ALA A 19 -7.80 20.02 5.51
CA ALA A 19 -6.47 20.57 5.34
C ALA A 19 -5.54 19.59 4.62
N ALA A 20 -5.67 18.29 4.88
CA ALA A 20 -4.90 17.24 4.22
C ALA A 20 -5.26 17.04 2.74
N ALA A 21 -6.45 17.48 2.33
CA ALA A 21 -6.92 17.41 0.94
C ALA A 21 -6.44 18.56 0.05
N ALA A 22 -5.71 19.55 0.61
CA ALA A 22 -5.11 20.63 -0.19
C ALA A 22 -3.91 20.10 -1.00
N ASP A 23 -3.82 20.50 -2.27
CA ASP A 23 -2.79 20.04 -3.20
C ASP A 23 -1.35 20.25 -2.70
N ASP A 24 -1.12 21.38 -2.00
CA ASP A 24 0.21 21.73 -1.47
C ASP A 24 0.52 21.14 -0.08
N TYR A 25 -0.43 20.44 0.54
CA TYR A 25 -0.25 19.95 1.91
C TYR A 25 0.91 18.96 2.03
N PHE A 26 0.98 18.01 1.12
CA PHE A 26 2.06 17.00 1.10
C PHE A 26 3.41 17.65 0.81
N THR A 27 3.47 18.54 -0.18
CA THR A 27 4.71 19.21 -0.56
C THR A 27 5.22 20.10 0.56
N SER A 28 4.36 20.88 1.21
CA SER A 28 4.73 21.71 2.37
C SER A 28 5.20 20.88 3.56
N PHE A 29 4.62 19.71 3.76
CA PHE A 29 5.05 18.78 4.81
C PHE A 29 6.44 18.21 4.54
N ILE A 30 6.72 17.68 3.35
CA ILE A 30 8.01 17.03 3.05
C ILE A 30 9.17 18.03 2.94
N THR A 31 8.88 19.29 2.61
CA THR A 31 9.89 20.35 2.53
C THR A 31 10.18 21.02 3.88
N SER A 32 9.34 20.77 4.89
CA SER A 32 9.59 21.30 6.24
C SER A 32 10.76 20.56 6.91
N SER A 33 11.65 21.29 7.57
CA SER A 33 12.86 20.71 8.17
C SER A 33 12.57 19.85 9.40
N THR A 34 11.50 20.08 10.12
CA THR A 34 11.27 19.48 11.45
C THR A 34 10.15 18.45 11.45
N SER A 35 9.04 18.75 10.76
CA SER A 35 7.83 17.92 10.81
C SER A 35 8.05 16.48 10.32
N PRO A 36 8.69 16.20 9.16
CA PRO A 36 8.94 14.84 8.70
C PRO A 36 9.83 14.05 9.66
N VAL A 37 10.81 14.71 10.29
CA VAL A 37 11.74 14.08 11.23
C VAL A 37 11.02 13.63 12.49
N ILE A 38 10.16 14.48 13.06
CA ILE A 38 9.39 14.14 14.26
C ILE A 38 8.50 12.93 14.00
N PHE A 39 7.75 12.94 12.89
CA PHE A 39 6.86 11.81 12.56
C PHE A 39 7.63 10.54 12.19
N ALA A 40 8.82 10.66 11.60
CA ALA A 40 9.71 9.52 11.38
C ALA A 40 10.20 8.93 12.72
N LEU A 41 10.58 9.76 13.67
CA LEU A 41 10.99 9.30 15.02
C LEU A 41 9.85 8.65 15.78
N ILE A 42 8.62 9.17 15.69
CA ILE A 42 7.44 8.55 16.30
C ILE A 42 7.21 7.17 15.67
N PHE A 43 7.23 7.07 14.34
CA PHE A 43 7.08 5.80 13.64
C PHE A 43 8.15 4.79 14.04
N MET A 44 9.42 5.22 14.06
CA MET A 44 10.56 4.40 14.49
C MET A 44 10.41 3.94 15.94
N GLY A 45 9.96 4.81 16.84
CA GLY A 45 9.73 4.48 18.25
C GLY A 45 8.65 3.41 18.42
N VAL A 46 7.51 3.55 17.72
CA VAL A 46 6.44 2.54 17.74
C VAL A 46 6.95 1.21 17.17
N THR A 47 7.67 1.26 16.05
CA THR A 47 8.24 0.06 15.43
C THR A 47 9.24 -0.62 16.38
N ALA A 48 10.13 0.15 16.99
CA ALA A 48 11.11 -0.37 17.94
C ALA A 48 10.42 -1.02 19.15
N PHE A 49 9.36 -0.43 19.66
CA PHE A 49 8.57 -1.00 20.76
C PHE A 49 7.93 -2.34 20.38
N ILE A 50 7.36 -2.43 19.16
CA ILE A 50 6.76 -3.68 18.67
C ILE A 50 7.83 -4.77 18.51
N VAL A 51 8.97 -4.42 17.91
CA VAL A 51 10.08 -5.36 17.69
C VAL A 51 10.72 -5.81 19.01
N TYR A 52 10.79 -4.91 20.00
CA TYR A 52 11.33 -5.24 21.33
C TYR A 52 10.54 -6.35 22.02
N ASN A 53 9.23 -6.45 21.79
CA ASN A 53 8.40 -7.54 22.31
C ASN A 53 8.62 -8.89 21.58
N GLY A 54 9.52 -8.92 20.58
CA GLY A 54 9.86 -10.13 19.84
C GLY A 54 8.94 -10.44 18.67
N VAL A 55 9.22 -11.56 17.99
CA VAL A 55 8.52 -11.92 16.75
C VAL A 55 7.11 -12.43 17.03
N GLN A 56 6.95 -13.32 18.00
CA GLN A 56 5.65 -13.96 18.28
C GLN A 56 4.67 -13.02 18.98
N ASP A 57 5.10 -12.37 20.07
CA ASP A 57 4.24 -11.49 20.86
C ASP A 57 4.17 -10.05 20.33
N GLY A 58 5.16 -9.62 19.58
CA GLY A 58 5.21 -8.30 18.96
C GLY A 58 4.67 -8.33 17.53
N ILE A 59 5.52 -8.74 16.59
CA ILE A 59 5.25 -8.61 15.15
C ILE A 59 4.04 -9.46 14.73
N GLU A 60 4.01 -10.74 15.09
CA GLU A 60 2.95 -11.66 14.66
C GLU A 60 1.59 -11.24 15.23
N LYS A 61 1.53 -10.89 16.52
CA LYS A 61 0.29 -10.49 17.19
C LYS A 61 -0.29 -9.19 16.60
N VAL A 62 0.57 -8.19 16.37
CA VAL A 62 0.16 -6.91 15.76
C VAL A 62 -0.29 -7.13 14.33
N SER A 63 0.47 -7.88 13.52
CA SER A 63 0.11 -8.18 12.13
C SER A 63 -1.19 -8.95 12.02
N LYS A 64 -1.41 -9.94 12.86
CA LYS A 64 -2.64 -10.74 12.90
C LYS A 64 -3.90 -9.90 13.15
N TRP A 65 -3.76 -8.78 13.84
CA TRP A 65 -4.86 -7.83 14.09
C TRP A 65 -4.99 -6.78 13.00
N MET A 66 -3.85 -6.23 12.55
CA MET A 66 -3.84 -5.15 11.57
C MET A 66 -4.20 -5.60 10.15
N MET A 67 -3.77 -6.80 9.75
CA MET A 67 -4.02 -7.30 8.38
C MET A 67 -5.52 -7.44 8.03
N PRO A 68 -6.36 -8.07 8.86
CA PRO A 68 -7.80 -8.13 8.59
C PRO A 68 -8.45 -6.74 8.55
N VAL A 69 -8.05 -5.83 9.45
CA VAL A 69 -8.56 -4.45 9.46
C VAL A 69 -8.21 -3.74 8.16
N LEU A 70 -6.95 -3.86 7.71
CA LEU A 70 -6.50 -3.28 6.45
C LEU A 70 -7.30 -3.83 5.27
N LEU A 71 -7.51 -5.14 5.21
CA LEU A 71 -8.25 -5.79 4.14
C LEU A 71 -9.70 -5.30 4.08
N VAL A 72 -10.38 -5.21 5.23
CA VAL A 72 -11.74 -4.67 5.32
C VAL A 72 -11.78 -3.21 4.85
N LEU A 73 -10.81 -2.39 5.27
CA LEU A 73 -10.72 -0.99 4.83
C LEU A 73 -10.51 -0.87 3.31
N VAL A 74 -9.63 -1.69 2.74
CA VAL A 74 -9.38 -1.72 1.28
C VAL A 74 -10.67 -2.09 0.54
N VAL A 75 -11.40 -3.11 0.99
CA VAL A 75 -12.67 -3.51 0.38
C VAL A 75 -13.71 -2.39 0.47
N ILE A 76 -13.83 -1.73 1.62
CA ILE A 76 -14.77 -0.61 1.80
C ILE A 76 -14.42 0.55 0.84
N ILE A 77 -13.14 0.92 0.76
CA ILE A 77 -12.68 2.00 -0.12
C ILE A 77 -12.92 1.63 -1.58
N SER A 78 -12.61 0.39 -1.98
CA SER A 78 -12.84 -0.11 -3.34
C SER A 78 -14.32 -0.03 -3.74
N ILE A 79 -15.22 -0.51 -2.87
CA ILE A 79 -16.68 -0.41 -3.10
C ILE A 79 -17.10 1.06 -3.17
N TYR A 80 -16.61 1.88 -2.26
CA TYR A 80 -16.93 3.32 -2.24
C TYR A 80 -16.44 4.01 -3.52
N SER A 81 -15.24 3.70 -3.99
CA SER A 81 -14.66 4.24 -5.23
C SER A 81 -15.54 3.95 -6.45
N LEU A 82 -16.10 2.73 -6.53
CA LEU A 82 -17.01 2.35 -7.63
C LEU A 82 -18.33 3.17 -7.64
N THR A 83 -18.74 3.70 -6.50
CA THR A 83 -19.98 4.52 -6.38
C THR A 83 -19.76 5.99 -6.70
N LEU A 84 -18.51 6.44 -6.77
CA LEU A 84 -18.17 7.83 -7.04
C LEU A 84 -18.57 8.23 -8.47
N LYS A 85 -19.10 9.45 -8.56
CA LYS A 85 -19.39 10.12 -9.84
C LYS A 85 -18.75 11.49 -9.80
N HIS A 86 -17.96 11.78 -10.79
CA HIS A 86 -17.35 13.10 -10.96
C HIS A 86 -17.74 13.68 -12.31
N THR A 87 -18.18 14.93 -12.32
CA THR A 87 -18.45 15.66 -13.55
C THR A 87 -17.26 16.58 -13.82
N ASP A 88 -16.59 16.35 -14.92
CA ASP A 88 -15.44 17.17 -15.34
C ASP A 88 -15.90 18.59 -15.77
N SER A 89 -14.98 19.53 -15.82
CA SER A 89 -15.20 20.91 -16.29
C SER A 89 -15.74 20.98 -17.73
N SER A 90 -15.57 19.91 -18.51
CA SER A 90 -16.14 19.72 -19.85
C SER A 90 -17.59 19.21 -19.87
N GLY A 91 -18.22 18.96 -18.70
CA GLY A 91 -19.57 18.43 -18.59
C GLY A 91 -19.68 16.91 -18.78
N GLN A 92 -18.59 16.19 -18.92
CA GLN A 92 -18.60 14.73 -18.99
C GLN A 92 -18.68 14.11 -17.59
N VAL A 93 -19.56 13.14 -17.43
CA VAL A 93 -19.74 12.40 -16.17
C VAL A 93 -18.86 11.16 -16.19
N HIS A 94 -17.82 11.15 -15.37
CA HIS A 94 -16.99 9.99 -15.14
C HIS A 94 -17.50 9.23 -13.92
N THR A 95 -17.72 7.92 -14.07
CA THR A 95 -18.15 7.04 -13.00
C THR A 95 -17.01 6.12 -12.57
N GLY A 96 -16.96 5.74 -11.29
CA GLY A 96 -15.99 4.78 -10.78
C GLY A 96 -16.01 3.46 -11.55
N ILE A 97 -17.18 3.04 -12.03
CA ILE A 97 -17.32 1.83 -12.87
C ILE A 97 -16.60 1.98 -14.22
N GLN A 98 -16.62 3.16 -14.83
CA GLN A 98 -15.86 3.41 -16.06
C GLN A 98 -14.35 3.34 -15.81
N GLY A 99 -13.89 3.88 -14.68
CA GLY A 99 -12.49 3.73 -14.24
C GLY A 99 -12.09 2.27 -14.05
N PHE A 100 -12.93 1.50 -13.41
CA PHE A 100 -12.72 0.08 -13.21
C PHE A 100 -12.69 -0.71 -14.54
N LEU A 101 -13.60 -0.42 -15.46
CA LEU A 101 -13.59 -1.03 -16.79
C LEU A 101 -12.31 -0.66 -17.58
N TYR A 102 -11.86 0.59 -17.47
CA TYR A 102 -10.59 1.02 -18.06
C TYR A 102 -9.39 0.27 -17.46
N TYR A 103 -9.40 0.04 -16.15
CA TYR A 103 -8.37 -0.75 -15.46
C TYR A 103 -8.34 -2.22 -15.95
N LEU A 104 -9.51 -2.81 -16.22
CA LEU A 104 -9.62 -4.19 -16.69
C LEU A 104 -9.36 -4.35 -18.19
N THR A 105 -9.51 -3.29 -18.99
CA THR A 105 -9.39 -3.37 -20.45
C THR A 105 -7.94 -3.06 -20.86
N PRO A 106 -7.17 -4.04 -21.32
CA PRO A 106 -5.81 -3.80 -21.77
C PRO A 106 -5.82 -2.94 -23.04
N ASN A 107 -5.22 -1.78 -22.96
CA ASN A 107 -5.02 -0.93 -24.13
C ASN A 107 -3.70 -1.28 -24.81
N LEU A 108 -3.78 -1.98 -25.94
CA LEU A 108 -2.64 -2.39 -26.75
C LEU A 108 -2.33 -1.40 -27.89
N GLU A 109 -3.11 -0.31 -28.02
CA GLU A 109 -2.86 0.70 -29.05
C GLU A 109 -1.54 1.42 -28.79
N GLY A 110 -0.69 1.46 -29.82
CA GLY A 110 0.64 2.09 -29.72
C GLY A 110 1.66 1.32 -28.88
N LEU A 111 1.46 0.01 -28.65
CA LEU A 111 2.39 -0.83 -27.94
C LEU A 111 3.62 -1.11 -28.81
N THR A 112 4.69 -0.35 -28.62
CA THR A 112 6.00 -0.62 -29.20
C THR A 112 6.78 -1.58 -28.33
N VAL A 113 7.76 -2.29 -28.89
CA VAL A 113 8.64 -3.20 -28.13
C VAL A 113 9.32 -2.46 -26.97
N GLN A 114 9.76 -1.24 -27.18
CA GLN A 114 10.39 -0.42 -26.14
C GLN A 114 9.41 -0.12 -24.99
N ARG A 115 8.17 0.25 -25.29
CA ARG A 115 7.13 0.54 -24.31
C ARG A 115 6.74 -0.73 -23.53
N PHE A 116 6.67 -1.87 -24.21
CA PHE A 116 6.42 -3.15 -23.58
C PHE A 116 7.52 -3.51 -22.56
N LEU A 117 8.80 -3.36 -22.96
CA LEU A 117 9.92 -3.61 -22.04
C LEU A 117 9.89 -2.67 -20.83
N GLN A 118 9.52 -1.41 -21.02
CA GLN A 118 9.40 -0.46 -19.91
C GLN A 118 8.28 -0.87 -18.95
N ILE A 119 7.10 -1.22 -19.46
CA ILE A 119 5.98 -1.72 -18.64
C ILE A 119 6.41 -2.97 -17.86
N LEU A 120 7.14 -3.88 -18.51
CA LEU A 120 7.65 -5.08 -17.85
C LEU A 120 8.62 -4.75 -16.71
N LEU A 121 9.54 -3.82 -16.92
CA LEU A 121 10.48 -3.36 -15.88
C LEU A 121 9.76 -2.69 -14.71
N ASP A 122 8.77 -1.85 -15.01
CA ASP A 122 7.98 -1.17 -13.98
C ASP A 122 7.17 -2.19 -13.16
N ALA A 123 6.55 -3.16 -13.82
CA ALA A 123 5.82 -4.25 -13.16
C ALA A 123 6.74 -5.12 -12.30
N MET A 124 7.93 -5.48 -12.80
CA MET A 124 8.93 -6.22 -12.02
C MET A 124 9.40 -5.42 -10.80
N SER A 125 9.66 -4.13 -10.96
CA SER A 125 10.07 -3.25 -9.85
C SER A 125 9.01 -3.18 -8.76
N GLN A 126 7.74 -3.05 -9.15
CA GLN A 126 6.61 -3.05 -8.23
C GLN A 126 6.49 -4.39 -7.49
N LEU A 127 6.65 -5.50 -8.21
CA LEU A 127 6.56 -6.84 -7.64
C LEU A 127 7.70 -7.11 -6.65
N PHE A 128 8.93 -6.71 -6.97
CA PHE A 128 10.06 -6.83 -6.05
C PHE A 128 9.86 -6.00 -4.78
N PHE A 129 9.27 -4.81 -4.91
CA PHE A 129 8.95 -3.96 -3.78
C PHE A 129 7.85 -4.56 -2.90
N SER A 130 6.75 -5.04 -3.50
CA SER A 130 5.60 -5.63 -2.80
C SER A 130 6.00 -6.91 -2.05
N LEU A 131 6.72 -7.81 -2.70
CA LEU A 131 7.20 -9.05 -2.09
C LEU A 131 8.47 -8.87 -1.24
N SER A 132 8.99 -7.64 -1.13
CA SER A 132 10.22 -7.35 -0.39
C SER A 132 11.42 -8.19 -0.82
N VAL A 133 11.49 -8.56 -2.11
CA VAL A 133 12.59 -9.33 -2.68
C VAL A 133 13.85 -8.44 -2.72
N SER A 134 14.99 -9.02 -2.45
CA SER A 134 16.31 -8.34 -2.41
C SER A 134 16.51 -7.32 -1.28
N MET A 135 15.57 -7.16 -0.36
CA MET A 135 15.69 -6.25 0.79
C MET A 135 16.21 -6.94 2.06
N GLY A 136 16.57 -8.22 2.01
CA GLY A 136 16.98 -9.00 3.18
C GLY A 136 15.84 -9.41 4.12
N ILE A 137 14.62 -8.89 3.90
CA ILE A 137 13.45 -9.16 4.75
C ILE A 137 13.08 -10.64 4.72
N MET A 138 13.06 -11.26 3.54
CA MET A 138 12.76 -12.68 3.36
C MET A 138 13.81 -13.58 4.03
N ILE A 139 15.08 -13.17 4.05
CA ILE A 139 16.15 -13.90 4.76
C ILE A 139 15.89 -13.85 6.25
N THR A 140 15.54 -12.68 6.78
CA THR A 140 15.21 -12.50 8.19
C THR A 140 13.99 -13.33 8.59
N TYR A 141 12.91 -13.27 7.83
CA TYR A 141 11.74 -14.12 8.10
C TYR A 141 12.05 -15.61 7.98
N GLY A 142 12.85 -16.01 6.98
CA GLY A 142 13.28 -17.38 6.81
C GLY A 142 14.03 -17.95 8.04
N SER A 143 14.75 -17.11 8.75
CA SER A 143 15.46 -17.53 9.99
C SER A 143 14.52 -17.86 11.16
N TYR A 144 13.28 -17.38 11.13
CA TYR A 144 12.27 -17.65 12.18
C TYR A 144 11.28 -18.75 11.82
N VAL A 145 11.32 -19.25 10.57
CA VAL A 145 10.41 -20.31 10.12
C VAL A 145 10.74 -21.62 10.83
N LYS A 146 9.73 -22.26 11.41
CA LYS A 146 9.88 -23.56 12.06
C LYS A 146 10.08 -24.68 11.02
N PRO A 147 10.83 -25.75 11.36
CA PRO A 147 11.14 -26.83 10.41
C PRO A 147 9.94 -27.59 9.87
N ASP A 148 8.81 -27.55 10.57
CA ASP A 148 7.56 -28.24 10.24
C ASP A 148 6.66 -27.47 9.29
N VAL A 149 7.03 -26.23 8.93
CA VAL A 149 6.23 -25.37 8.04
C VAL A 149 6.48 -25.72 6.58
N ASN A 150 5.40 -25.98 5.84
CA ASN A 150 5.47 -26.19 4.40
C ASN A 150 5.61 -24.84 3.67
N LEU A 151 6.84 -24.51 3.27
CA LEU A 151 7.17 -23.25 2.60
C LEU A 151 6.43 -23.06 1.28
N ASN A 152 6.24 -24.13 0.47
CA ASN A 152 5.52 -24.00 -0.79
C ASN A 152 4.07 -23.55 -0.57
N LYS A 153 3.42 -24.10 0.45
CA LYS A 153 2.05 -23.67 0.80
C LYS A 153 2.01 -22.22 1.28
N ALA A 154 2.99 -21.80 2.07
CA ALA A 154 3.10 -20.44 2.55
C ALA A 154 3.33 -19.44 1.39
N VAL A 155 4.24 -19.76 0.46
CA VAL A 155 4.52 -18.92 -0.71
C VAL A 155 3.28 -18.77 -1.59
N ASN A 156 2.58 -19.87 -1.91
CA ASN A 156 1.35 -19.81 -2.72
C ASN A 156 0.26 -18.97 -2.04
N GLN A 157 0.13 -19.04 -0.72
CA GLN A 157 -0.81 -18.20 0.01
C GLN A 157 -0.44 -16.72 -0.07
N ILE A 158 0.83 -16.38 0.09
CA ILE A 158 1.32 -14.99 -0.03
C ILE A 158 1.03 -14.45 -1.43
N GLU A 159 1.36 -15.21 -2.48
CA GLU A 159 1.14 -14.82 -3.86
C GLU A 159 -0.34 -14.52 -4.16
N ILE A 160 -1.24 -15.41 -3.74
CA ILE A 160 -2.68 -15.26 -3.95
C ILE A 160 -3.21 -14.01 -3.20
N PHE A 161 -2.80 -13.83 -1.93
CA PHE A 161 -3.24 -12.69 -1.14
C PHE A 161 -2.67 -11.37 -1.65
N ASP A 162 -1.38 -11.32 -1.99
CA ASP A 162 -0.72 -10.13 -2.53
C ASP A 162 -1.38 -9.68 -3.83
N THR A 163 -1.56 -10.61 -4.78
CA THR A 163 -2.24 -10.34 -6.05
C THR A 163 -3.70 -9.91 -5.84
N GLY A 164 -4.43 -10.58 -4.96
CA GLY A 164 -5.83 -10.24 -4.66
C GLY A 164 -5.99 -8.86 -4.05
N VAL A 165 -5.16 -8.51 -3.08
CA VAL A 165 -5.19 -7.19 -2.43
C VAL A 165 -4.74 -6.10 -3.39
N ALA A 166 -3.69 -6.35 -4.19
CA ALA A 166 -3.22 -5.41 -5.21
C ALA A 166 -4.31 -5.11 -6.25
N PHE A 167 -5.03 -6.15 -6.70
CA PHE A 167 -6.15 -6.01 -7.62
C PHE A 167 -7.29 -5.17 -7.02
N LEU A 168 -7.67 -5.46 -5.77
CA LEU A 168 -8.71 -4.70 -5.06
C LEU A 168 -8.32 -3.24 -4.79
N ALA A 169 -7.05 -3.01 -4.48
CA ALA A 169 -6.55 -1.66 -4.22
C ALA A 169 -6.37 -0.82 -5.50
N GLY A 170 -6.18 -1.47 -6.65
CA GLY A 170 -6.07 -0.82 -7.96
C GLY A 170 -7.42 -0.49 -8.59
N ALA A 171 -8.49 -1.12 -8.11
CA ALA A 171 -9.87 -0.89 -8.57
C ALA A 171 -10.47 0.36 -7.93
#